data_d660c6c3272a40f70ba07d06f6dc996d
#
_entry.id   d660c6c3272a40f70ba07d06f6dc996d
#
_cell.length_a   1.000
_cell.length_b   1.000
_cell.length_c   1.000
_cell.angle_alpha   90.00
_cell.angle_beta   90.00
_cell.angle_gamma   90.00
#
_symmetry.space_group_name_H-M   'P 1'
#
loop_
_entity.id
_entity.type
_entity.pdbx_description
1 polymer ?
#
loop_
_entity_poly.entity_id
_entity_poly.type
_entity_poly.pdbx_seq_one_letter_code
_entity_poly.pdbx_strand_id
1 'polypeptide(L)'
;MENLTITEILIRMILGMLFSGILGYEREQKGRPAGFRTYIVVCMGAEIAMMTGIYLKIYMGDPDSSRIAAQVISGISFLGAGTILVTKQNQVKGLTTAAGLWAGACLGLALGAGFYSGAIVGFFTLWYAMRILHSVDKLLSRTVKVFSIYVEFAGIRELSKFLSYGREVSCIIDEIQVTKQKDSDLSLIHISEPTRPLYIS
;
A
#
# COMPACT_ATOMS: atom_id res chain seq x y z
N MET A 1 23.94 -24.75 18.71
CA MET A 1 22.75 -25.07 17.91
C MET A 1 21.55 -24.74 18.80
N GLU A 2 20.88 -23.66 18.53
CA GLU A 2 19.74 -23.24 19.35
C GLU A 2 18.59 -24.20 19.09
N ASN A 3 18.23 -24.97 20.08
CA ASN A 3 17.00 -25.78 20.07
C ASN A 3 15.83 -24.79 20.10
N LEU A 4 14.87 -24.95 19.19
CA LEU A 4 13.64 -24.18 19.21
C LEU A 4 12.84 -24.52 20.50
N THR A 5 13.15 -23.78 21.57
CA THR A 5 12.42 -23.90 22.83
C THR A 5 11.05 -23.23 22.71
N ILE A 6 10.06 -23.74 23.43
CA ILE A 6 8.71 -23.13 23.45
C ILE A 6 8.77 -21.65 23.82
N THR A 7 9.66 -21.28 24.74
CA THR A 7 9.87 -19.90 25.16
C THR A 7 10.36 -19.02 24.00
N GLU A 8 11.31 -19.51 23.20
CA GLU A 8 11.80 -18.76 22.02
C GLU A 8 10.72 -18.61 20.96
N ILE A 9 9.94 -19.67 20.71
CA ILE A 9 8.81 -19.60 19.77
C ILE A 9 7.83 -18.52 20.21
N LEU A 10 7.46 -18.51 21.50
CA LEU A 10 6.55 -17.50 22.06
C LEU A 10 7.10 -16.08 21.94
N ILE A 11 8.40 -15.87 22.25
CA ILE A 11 9.02 -14.55 22.15
C ILE A 11 8.99 -14.05 20.70
N ARG A 12 9.35 -14.89 19.73
CA ARG A 12 9.31 -14.55 18.30
C ARG A 12 7.90 -14.14 17.89
N MET A 13 6.90 -14.97 18.18
CA MET A 13 5.50 -14.73 17.82
C MET A 13 4.94 -13.45 18.47
N ILE A 14 5.29 -13.16 19.73
CA ILE A 14 4.85 -11.92 20.40
C ILE A 14 5.50 -10.70 19.74
N LEU A 15 6.79 -10.76 19.44
CA LEU A 15 7.51 -9.67 18.76
C LEU A 15 6.93 -9.40 17.37
N GLY A 16 6.66 -10.45 16.60
CA GLY A 16 6.04 -10.32 15.30
C GLY A 16 4.64 -9.72 15.36
N MET A 17 3.84 -10.15 16.32
CA MET A 17 2.52 -9.56 16.57
C MET A 17 2.63 -8.07 16.90
N LEU A 18 3.56 -7.68 17.76
CA LEU A 18 3.77 -6.29 18.16
C LEU A 18 4.23 -5.43 16.99
N PHE A 19 5.30 -5.84 16.30
CA PHE A 19 5.88 -5.05 15.21
C PHE A 19 4.92 -4.92 14.03
N SER A 20 4.36 -6.03 13.57
CA SER A 20 3.41 -5.99 12.46
C SER A 20 2.08 -5.32 12.84
N GLY A 21 1.65 -5.47 14.09
CA GLY A 21 0.48 -4.79 14.64
C GLY A 21 0.63 -3.26 14.59
N ILE A 22 1.78 -2.72 14.98
CA ILE A 22 2.05 -1.27 14.93
C ILE A 22 2.00 -0.78 13.46
N LEU A 23 2.63 -1.51 12.53
CA LEU A 23 2.61 -1.17 11.10
C LEU A 23 1.19 -1.24 10.54
N GLY A 24 0.44 -2.29 10.86
CA GLY A 24 -0.93 -2.51 10.39
C GLY A 24 -1.92 -1.50 10.96
N TYR A 25 -1.76 -1.12 12.23
CA TYR A 25 -2.59 -0.12 12.89
C TYR A 25 -2.51 1.24 12.19
N GLU A 26 -1.31 1.67 11.81
CA GLU A 26 -1.14 2.91 11.05
C GLU A 26 -1.87 2.85 9.69
N ARG A 27 -1.89 1.68 9.05
CA ARG A 27 -2.60 1.47 7.77
C ARG A 27 -4.11 1.53 7.94
N GLU A 28 -4.62 0.91 8.99
CA GLU A 28 -6.05 0.91 9.31
C GLU A 28 -6.55 2.32 9.61
N GLN A 29 -5.82 3.11 10.39
CA GLN A 29 -6.16 4.52 10.64
C GLN A 29 -6.23 5.38 9.36
N LYS A 30 -5.45 5.01 8.33
CA LYS A 30 -5.44 5.69 7.04
C LYS A 30 -6.47 5.13 6.05
N GLY A 31 -7.36 4.23 6.48
CA GLY A 31 -8.40 3.62 5.63
C GLY A 31 -7.82 2.79 4.47
N ARG A 32 -6.65 2.13 4.66
CA ARG A 32 -6.02 1.33 3.63
C ARG A 32 -6.61 -0.09 3.57
N PRO A 33 -6.57 -0.78 2.41
CA PRO A 33 -7.22 -2.08 2.22
C PRO A 33 -6.75 -3.18 3.18
N ALA A 34 -5.47 -3.18 3.59
CA ALA A 34 -4.91 -4.09 4.57
C ALA A 34 -4.54 -3.30 5.84
N GLY A 35 -5.14 -3.70 6.97
CA GLY A 35 -4.99 -3.07 8.28
C GLY A 35 -4.33 -3.99 9.31
N PHE A 36 -4.62 -3.72 10.57
CA PHE A 36 -4.04 -4.34 11.77
C PHE A 36 -4.01 -5.88 11.70
N ARG A 37 -5.18 -6.51 11.49
CA ARG A 37 -5.29 -7.97 11.47
C ARG A 37 -4.49 -8.61 10.33
N THR A 38 -4.55 -8.01 9.15
CA THR A 38 -3.87 -8.55 7.97
C THR A 38 -2.37 -8.57 8.14
N TYR A 39 -1.79 -7.49 8.66
CA TYR A 39 -0.35 -7.39 8.91
C TYR A 39 0.11 -8.41 9.94
N ILE A 40 -0.63 -8.58 11.05
CA ILE A 40 -0.31 -9.56 12.09
C ILE A 40 -0.31 -10.97 11.51
N VAL A 41 -1.38 -11.38 10.83
CA VAL A 41 -1.52 -12.73 10.29
C VAL A 41 -0.45 -13.04 9.25
N VAL A 42 -0.12 -12.09 8.38
CA VAL A 42 0.94 -12.25 7.38
C VAL A 42 2.30 -12.43 8.05
N CYS A 43 2.64 -11.59 9.02
CA CYS A 43 3.92 -11.68 9.75
C CYS A 43 4.04 -13.01 10.50
N MET A 44 3.02 -13.38 11.28
CA MET A 44 2.98 -14.64 12.03
C MET A 44 3.06 -15.86 11.11
N GLY A 45 2.36 -15.85 9.98
CA GLY A 45 2.45 -16.92 8.98
C GLY A 45 3.87 -17.08 8.42
N ALA A 46 4.56 -15.97 8.16
CA ALA A 46 5.95 -15.99 7.72
C ALA A 46 6.90 -16.48 8.83
N GLU A 47 6.67 -16.12 10.09
CA GLU A 47 7.43 -16.62 11.24
C GLU A 47 7.30 -18.12 11.38
N ILE A 48 6.06 -18.64 11.35
CA ILE A 48 5.79 -20.08 11.43
C ILE A 48 6.49 -20.82 10.30
N ALA A 49 6.39 -20.31 9.08
CA ALA A 49 7.05 -20.91 7.92
C ALA A 49 8.57 -20.99 8.09
N MET A 50 9.19 -19.90 8.58
CA MET A 50 10.64 -19.88 8.82
C MET A 50 11.05 -20.83 9.95
N MET A 51 10.34 -20.83 11.07
CA MET A 51 10.59 -21.75 12.19
C MET A 51 10.38 -23.21 11.76
N THR A 52 9.40 -23.50 10.90
CA THR A 52 9.21 -24.82 10.30
C THR A 52 10.42 -25.23 9.48
N GLY A 53 10.99 -24.34 8.66
CA GLY A 53 12.21 -24.61 7.91
C GLY A 53 13.40 -24.95 8.82
N ILE A 54 13.56 -24.22 9.93
CA ILE A 54 14.60 -24.49 10.93
C ILE A 54 14.36 -25.84 11.61
N TYR A 55 13.12 -26.15 11.97
CA TYR A 55 12.75 -27.44 12.56
C TYR A 55 13.10 -28.61 11.66
N LEU A 56 12.73 -28.54 10.37
CA LEU A 56 13.05 -29.58 9.38
C LEU A 56 14.57 -29.75 9.23
N LYS A 57 15.34 -28.67 9.24
CA LYS A 57 16.79 -28.72 9.20
C LYS A 57 17.39 -29.46 10.41
N ILE A 58 16.92 -29.14 11.61
CA ILE A 58 17.47 -29.69 12.86
C ILE A 58 17.06 -31.16 13.05
N TYR A 59 15.81 -31.50 12.83
CA TYR A 59 15.25 -32.82 13.20
C TYR A 59 15.16 -33.80 12.04
N MET A 60 15.07 -33.33 10.80
CA MET A 60 14.94 -34.16 9.60
C MET A 60 16.18 -34.12 8.69
N GLY A 61 17.19 -33.30 9.04
CA GLY A 61 18.42 -33.21 8.24
C GLY A 61 18.25 -32.56 6.87
N ASP A 62 17.14 -31.77 6.67
CA ASP A 62 16.95 -31.04 5.40
C ASP A 62 18.04 -29.98 5.27
N PRO A 63 18.89 -30.04 4.23
CA PRO A 63 20.03 -29.13 4.09
C PRO A 63 19.58 -27.69 3.75
N ASP A 64 18.36 -27.49 3.24
CA ASP A 64 17.92 -26.21 2.71
C ASP A 64 16.71 -25.62 3.46
N SER A 65 16.99 -25.01 4.61
CA SER A 65 15.97 -24.25 5.38
C SER A 65 15.54 -22.96 4.68
N SER A 66 16.25 -22.49 3.66
CA SER A 66 15.95 -21.24 2.96
C SER A 66 14.83 -21.39 1.93
N ARG A 67 14.58 -22.61 1.47
CA ARG A 67 13.57 -22.89 0.44
C ARG A 67 12.16 -22.49 0.86
N ILE A 68 11.77 -22.77 2.10
CA ILE A 68 10.45 -22.39 2.63
C ILE A 68 10.33 -20.86 2.70
N ALA A 69 11.38 -20.18 3.18
CA ALA A 69 11.40 -18.72 3.23
C ALA A 69 11.29 -18.09 1.84
N ALA A 70 11.97 -18.63 0.84
CA ALA A 70 11.88 -18.17 -0.54
C ALA A 70 10.45 -18.31 -1.10
N GLN A 71 9.77 -19.41 -0.78
CA GLN A 71 8.37 -19.62 -1.18
C GLN A 71 7.40 -18.66 -0.48
N VAL A 72 7.65 -18.28 0.77
CA VAL A 72 6.87 -17.25 1.46
C VAL A 72 7.01 -15.91 0.75
N ILE A 73 8.23 -15.50 0.41
CA ILE A 73 8.49 -14.23 -0.31
C ILE A 73 7.78 -14.22 -1.68
N SER A 74 7.81 -15.34 -2.39
CA SER A 74 7.09 -15.48 -3.67
C SER A 74 5.57 -15.46 -3.46
N GLY A 75 5.06 -16.24 -2.51
CA GLY A 75 3.64 -16.40 -2.26
C GLY A 75 2.93 -15.14 -1.77
N ILE A 76 3.59 -14.31 -0.96
CA ILE A 76 3.03 -13.05 -0.47
C ILE A 76 2.75 -12.07 -1.60
N SER A 77 3.40 -12.21 -2.75
CA SER A 77 3.17 -11.38 -3.92
C SER A 77 1.74 -11.48 -4.44
N PHE A 78 1.09 -12.64 -4.28
CA PHE A 78 -0.32 -12.83 -4.62
C PHE A 78 -1.24 -11.98 -3.72
N LEU A 79 -1.01 -11.96 -2.41
CA LEU A 79 -1.76 -11.11 -1.48
C LEU A 79 -1.48 -9.63 -1.75
N GLY A 80 -0.23 -9.27 -2.04
CA GLY A 80 0.13 -7.92 -2.44
C GLY A 80 -0.63 -7.47 -3.69
N ALA A 81 -0.64 -8.27 -4.74
CA ALA A 81 -1.39 -8.01 -5.97
C ALA A 81 -2.89 -7.83 -5.70
N GLY A 82 -3.47 -8.64 -4.79
CA GLY A 82 -4.87 -8.53 -4.38
C GLY A 82 -5.25 -7.20 -3.71
N THR A 83 -4.28 -6.43 -3.23
CA THR A 83 -4.52 -5.09 -2.65
C THR A 83 -4.38 -3.96 -3.65
N ILE A 84 -3.89 -4.23 -4.85
CA ILE A 84 -3.69 -3.23 -5.90
C ILE A 84 -4.96 -3.13 -6.74
N LEU A 85 -5.55 -1.94 -6.76
CA LEU A 85 -6.77 -1.64 -7.48
C LEU A 85 -6.52 -0.51 -8.48
N VAL A 86 -7.00 -0.72 -9.70
CA VAL A 86 -7.06 0.36 -10.70
C VAL A 86 -8.45 0.97 -10.61
N THR A 87 -8.52 2.25 -10.30
CA THR A 87 -9.80 2.97 -10.24
C THR A 87 -10.28 3.32 -11.64
N LYS A 88 -11.56 3.67 -11.78
CA LYS A 88 -12.16 4.14 -13.06
C LYS A 88 -11.43 5.36 -13.65
N GLN A 89 -10.66 6.06 -12.81
CA GLN A 89 -9.85 7.24 -13.18
C GLN A 89 -8.40 6.88 -13.53
N ASN A 90 -8.12 5.63 -13.92
CA ASN A 90 -6.77 5.12 -14.22
C ASN A 90 -5.72 5.33 -13.08
N GLN A 91 -6.17 5.59 -11.85
CA GLN A 91 -5.27 5.70 -10.71
C GLN A 91 -5.02 4.33 -10.09
N VAL A 92 -3.77 3.98 -9.90
CA VAL A 92 -3.38 2.76 -9.21
C VAL A 92 -3.32 3.03 -7.70
N LYS A 93 -4.20 2.39 -6.93
CA LYS A 93 -4.23 2.45 -5.47
C LYS A 93 -3.76 1.12 -4.86
N GLY A 94 -3.16 1.17 -3.67
CA GLY A 94 -2.77 -0.04 -2.94
C GLY A 94 -1.30 -0.44 -3.07
N LEU A 95 -0.49 0.20 -3.92
CA LEU A 95 0.93 -0.13 -4.10
C LEU A 95 1.72 -0.12 -2.78
N THR A 96 1.58 0.94 -1.97
CA THR A 96 2.25 1.03 -0.67
C THR A 96 1.73 -0.03 0.31
N THR A 97 0.46 -0.43 0.22
CA THR A 97 -0.11 -1.50 1.05
C THR A 97 0.48 -2.85 0.66
N ALA A 98 0.57 -3.13 -0.64
CA ALA A 98 1.21 -4.35 -1.17
C ALA A 98 2.68 -4.45 -0.74
N ALA A 99 3.45 -3.37 -0.91
CA ALA A 99 4.84 -3.30 -0.46
C ALA A 99 4.97 -3.48 1.05
N GLY A 100 4.06 -2.89 1.84
CA GLY A 100 4.03 -3.04 3.29
C GLY A 100 3.72 -4.46 3.76
N LEU A 101 2.81 -5.17 3.10
CA LEU A 101 2.52 -6.58 3.39
C LEU A 101 3.73 -7.47 3.07
N TRP A 102 4.38 -7.23 1.94
CA TRP A 102 5.60 -7.93 1.56
C TRP A 102 6.73 -7.70 2.59
N ALA A 103 6.95 -6.46 2.99
CA ALA A 103 7.93 -6.11 4.02
C ALA A 103 7.57 -6.70 5.40
N GLY A 104 6.27 -6.75 5.75
CA GLY A 104 5.78 -7.40 6.96
C GLY A 104 6.06 -8.92 6.99
N ALA A 105 5.93 -9.59 5.85
CA ALA A 105 6.32 -11.00 5.73
C ALA A 105 7.85 -11.19 5.89
N CYS A 106 8.66 -10.32 5.27
CA CYS A 106 10.12 -10.35 5.45
C CYS A 106 10.52 -10.13 6.92
N LEU A 107 9.82 -9.23 7.63
CA LEU A 107 10.02 -9.01 9.05
C LEU A 107 9.70 -10.28 9.86
N GLY A 108 8.60 -10.96 9.52
CA GLY A 108 8.25 -12.25 10.12
C GLY A 108 9.31 -13.33 9.86
N LEU A 109 9.84 -13.44 8.64
CA LEU A 109 10.93 -14.35 8.33
C LEU A 109 12.18 -14.06 9.17
N ALA A 110 12.54 -12.78 9.34
CA ALA A 110 13.69 -12.38 10.15
C ALA A 110 13.50 -12.77 11.62
N LEU A 111 12.33 -12.52 12.21
CA LEU A 111 12.00 -12.93 13.58
C LEU A 111 11.95 -14.45 13.72
N GLY A 112 11.31 -15.14 12.77
CA GLY A 112 11.26 -16.60 12.73
C GLY A 112 12.64 -17.24 12.61
N ALA A 113 13.60 -16.57 11.97
CA ALA A 113 14.99 -17.00 11.93
C ALA A 113 15.77 -16.72 13.21
N GLY A 114 15.23 -15.93 14.16
CA GLY A 114 15.95 -15.47 15.34
C GLY A 114 16.90 -14.29 15.07
N PHE A 115 16.78 -13.64 13.91
CA PHE A 115 17.59 -12.47 13.53
C PHE A 115 16.98 -11.18 14.12
N TYR A 116 16.96 -11.12 15.46
CA TYR A 116 16.32 -10.02 16.22
C TYR A 116 16.89 -8.64 15.91
N SER A 117 18.22 -8.53 15.80
CA SER A 117 18.86 -7.24 15.49
C SER A 117 18.41 -6.70 14.12
N GLY A 118 18.38 -7.54 13.10
CA GLY A 118 17.90 -7.16 11.78
C GLY A 118 16.39 -6.86 11.77
N ALA A 119 15.60 -7.62 12.51
CA ALA A 119 14.18 -7.39 12.64
C ALA A 119 13.86 -6.04 13.32
N ILE A 120 14.58 -5.68 14.38
CA ILE A 120 14.40 -4.40 15.08
C ILE A 120 14.77 -3.23 14.17
N VAL A 121 15.94 -3.28 13.54
CA VAL A 121 16.38 -2.23 12.60
C VAL A 121 15.42 -2.13 11.43
N GLY A 122 15.02 -3.27 10.85
CA GLY A 122 14.06 -3.33 9.75
C GLY A 122 12.70 -2.73 10.14
N PHE A 123 12.19 -3.07 11.32
CA PHE A 123 10.94 -2.51 11.83
C PHE A 123 10.98 -0.97 11.94
N PHE A 124 12.00 -0.42 12.59
CA PHE A 124 12.12 1.03 12.73
C PHE A 124 12.29 1.73 11.40
N THR A 125 13.06 1.16 10.48
CA THR A 125 13.26 1.71 9.15
C THR A 125 11.95 1.71 8.34
N LEU A 126 11.21 0.61 8.36
CA LEU A 126 9.90 0.49 7.70
C LEU A 126 8.88 1.45 8.31
N TRP A 127 8.78 1.49 9.63
CA TRP A 127 7.87 2.40 10.33
C TRP A 127 8.15 3.85 9.99
N TYR A 128 9.43 4.24 10.02
CA TYR A 128 9.87 5.58 9.65
C TYR A 128 9.54 5.91 8.20
N ALA A 129 9.87 5.01 7.26
CA ALA A 129 9.57 5.19 5.84
C ALA A 129 8.06 5.36 5.59
N MET A 130 7.23 4.47 6.17
CA MET A 130 5.77 4.52 5.97
C MET A 130 5.14 5.79 6.57
N ARG A 131 5.71 6.35 7.64
CA ARG A 131 5.20 7.54 8.31
C ARG A 131 5.65 8.83 7.63
N ILE A 132 6.94 8.94 7.31
CA ILE A 132 7.52 10.19 6.78
C ILE A 132 7.28 10.36 5.29
N LEU A 133 7.39 9.32 4.47
CA LEU A 133 7.11 9.44 3.05
C LEU A 133 5.69 9.97 2.78
N HIS A 134 4.73 9.62 3.64
CA HIS A 134 3.38 10.18 3.52
C HIS A 134 3.31 11.70 3.73
N SER A 135 4.18 12.25 4.58
CA SER A 135 4.27 13.71 4.80
C SER A 135 4.99 14.40 3.65
N VAL A 136 5.99 13.74 3.07
CA VAL A 136 6.72 14.21 1.88
C VAL A 136 5.80 14.20 0.65
N ASP A 137 5.00 13.16 0.47
CA ASP A 137 4.00 13.09 -0.61
C ASP A 137 3.01 14.27 -0.52
N LYS A 138 2.54 14.59 0.69
CA LYS A 138 1.66 15.77 0.89
C LYS A 138 2.35 17.10 0.56
N LEU A 139 3.65 17.19 0.82
CA LEU A 139 4.42 18.40 0.53
C LEU A 139 4.67 18.55 -0.98
N LEU A 140 4.98 17.45 -1.66
CA LEU A 140 5.18 17.40 -3.11
C LEU A 140 3.87 17.55 -3.90
N SER A 141 2.77 16.95 -3.40
CA SER A 141 1.45 17.00 -4.06
C SER A 141 0.75 18.36 -3.93
N ARG A 142 1.29 19.30 -3.15
CA ARG A 142 0.74 20.67 -3.04
C ARG A 142 0.82 21.47 -4.35
N THR A 143 1.56 20.97 -5.33
CA THR A 143 1.84 21.69 -6.59
C THR A 143 0.75 21.47 -7.65
N VAL A 144 -0.10 20.46 -7.54
CA VAL A 144 -1.19 20.22 -8.50
C VAL A 144 -2.52 20.14 -7.75
N LYS A 145 -3.31 21.20 -7.82
CA LYS A 145 -4.68 21.20 -7.31
C LYS A 145 -5.59 20.62 -8.39
N VAL A 146 -6.03 19.37 -8.21
CA VAL A 146 -7.07 18.77 -9.03
C VAL A 146 -8.41 18.99 -8.33
N PHE A 147 -9.32 19.69 -8.97
CA PHE A 147 -10.67 19.89 -8.49
C PHE A 147 -11.62 18.97 -9.26
N SER A 148 -12.41 18.18 -8.55
CA SER A 148 -13.50 17.41 -9.15
C SER A 148 -14.77 18.23 -9.01
N ILE A 149 -15.34 18.66 -10.11
CA ILE A 149 -16.57 19.45 -10.13
C ILE A 149 -17.69 18.59 -10.73
N TYR A 150 -18.81 18.56 -10.04
CA TYR A 150 -20.05 18.01 -10.58
C TYR A 150 -20.84 19.15 -11.21
N VAL A 151 -21.09 19.05 -12.49
CA VAL A 151 -21.89 20.05 -13.22
C VAL A 151 -23.03 19.34 -13.92
N GLU A 152 -24.23 19.82 -13.67
CA GLU A 152 -25.43 19.35 -14.37
C GLU A 152 -25.68 20.25 -15.58
N PHE A 153 -25.80 19.62 -16.75
CA PHE A 153 -26.12 20.32 -17.99
C PHE A 153 -27.50 19.90 -18.48
N ALA A 154 -28.29 20.86 -18.91
CA ALA A 154 -29.61 20.62 -19.52
C ALA A 154 -29.51 19.98 -20.94
N GLY A 155 -28.31 19.93 -21.53
CA GLY A 155 -28.06 19.31 -22.82
C GLY A 155 -26.62 19.34 -23.28
N ILE A 156 -26.29 18.54 -24.31
CA ILE A 156 -24.94 18.39 -24.89
C ILE A 156 -24.37 19.73 -25.42
N ARG A 157 -25.23 20.62 -25.85
CA ARG A 157 -24.83 21.93 -26.40
C ARG A 157 -24.22 22.85 -25.32
N GLU A 158 -24.70 22.73 -24.07
CA GLU A 158 -24.17 23.49 -22.93
C GLU A 158 -22.85 22.91 -22.41
N LEU A 159 -22.71 21.59 -22.46
CA LEU A 159 -21.44 20.92 -22.20
C LEU A 159 -20.35 21.43 -23.15
N SER A 160 -20.66 21.52 -24.44
CA SER A 160 -19.71 22.02 -25.46
C SER A 160 -19.28 23.46 -25.20
N LYS A 161 -20.19 24.33 -24.79
CA LYS A 161 -19.87 25.71 -24.39
C LYS A 161 -18.99 25.79 -23.17
N PHE A 162 -19.27 24.96 -22.16
CA PHE A 162 -18.46 24.88 -20.96
C PHE A 162 -17.03 24.42 -21.25
N LEU A 163 -16.87 23.43 -22.13
CA LEU A 163 -15.55 22.95 -22.55
C LEU A 163 -14.76 23.99 -23.33
N SER A 164 -15.43 24.77 -24.20
CA SER A 164 -14.76 25.87 -24.92
C SER A 164 -14.32 26.97 -23.96
N TYR A 165 -15.14 27.33 -22.99
CA TYR A 165 -14.78 28.29 -21.95
C TYR A 165 -13.62 27.81 -21.07
N GLY A 166 -13.62 26.52 -20.67
CA GLY A 166 -12.50 25.93 -19.92
C GLY A 166 -11.16 26.04 -20.65
N ARG A 167 -11.15 25.90 -21.99
CA ARG A 167 -9.96 26.09 -22.80
C ARG A 167 -9.51 27.55 -22.86
N GLU A 168 -10.43 28.50 -22.96
CA GLU A 168 -10.11 29.94 -22.96
C GLU A 168 -9.47 30.38 -21.64
N VAL A 169 -9.92 29.82 -20.50
CA VAL A 169 -9.35 30.10 -19.16
C VAL A 169 -8.09 29.28 -18.88
N SER A 170 -7.55 28.54 -19.85
CA SER A 170 -6.37 27.69 -19.72
C SER A 170 -6.50 26.61 -18.64
N CYS A 171 -7.71 26.12 -18.37
CA CYS A 171 -7.93 24.97 -17.50
C CYS A 171 -7.67 23.67 -18.28
N ILE A 172 -6.84 22.79 -17.74
CA ILE A 172 -6.66 21.44 -18.30
C ILE A 172 -7.80 20.56 -17.78
N ILE A 173 -8.66 20.12 -18.70
CA ILE A 173 -9.73 19.17 -18.38
C ILE A 173 -9.18 17.79 -18.64
N ASP A 174 -8.92 17.03 -17.57
CA ASP A 174 -8.20 15.76 -17.61
C ASP A 174 -9.14 14.61 -17.93
N GLU A 175 -10.34 14.59 -17.36
CA GLU A 175 -11.32 13.52 -17.59
C GLU A 175 -12.75 14.05 -17.50
N ILE A 176 -13.60 13.64 -18.47
CA ILE A 176 -15.02 13.94 -18.49
C ILE A 176 -15.77 12.62 -18.37
N GLN A 177 -16.45 12.40 -17.24
CA GLN A 177 -17.36 11.27 -17.10
C GLN A 177 -18.80 11.76 -17.27
N VAL A 178 -19.44 11.34 -18.35
CA VAL A 178 -20.85 11.62 -18.59
C VAL A 178 -21.68 10.46 -18.07
N THR A 179 -22.44 10.69 -17.02
CA THR A 179 -23.38 9.69 -16.47
C THR A 179 -24.79 10.13 -16.87
N LYS A 180 -25.43 9.31 -17.68
CA LYS A 180 -26.81 9.52 -18.11
C LYS A 180 -27.76 8.96 -17.05
N GLN A 181 -28.41 9.82 -16.28
CA GLN A 181 -29.50 9.44 -15.39
C GLN A 181 -30.82 9.60 -16.13
N LYS A 182 -31.82 8.77 -15.80
CA LYS A 182 -33.07 8.60 -16.57
C LYS A 182 -33.90 9.87 -16.75
N ASP A 183 -33.61 10.94 -15.96
CA ASP A 183 -34.33 12.22 -15.98
C ASP A 183 -33.45 13.48 -16.05
N SER A 184 -32.12 13.36 -16.03
CA SER A 184 -31.20 14.50 -16.19
C SER A 184 -29.85 14.06 -16.75
N ASP A 185 -29.27 14.81 -17.67
CA ASP A 185 -27.93 14.58 -18.18
C ASP A 185 -26.91 15.09 -17.16
N LEU A 186 -26.40 14.20 -16.29
CA LEU A 186 -25.33 14.50 -15.33
C LEU A 186 -23.96 14.25 -15.94
N SER A 187 -23.10 15.26 -15.96
CA SER A 187 -21.70 15.09 -16.35
C SER A 187 -20.77 15.40 -15.19
N LEU A 188 -19.86 14.47 -14.90
CA LEU A 188 -18.75 14.67 -13.98
C LEU A 188 -17.54 15.16 -14.77
N ILE A 189 -17.00 16.31 -14.39
CA ILE A 189 -15.82 16.89 -15.04
C ILE A 189 -14.71 17.00 -14.03
N HIS A 190 -13.56 16.39 -14.33
CA HIS A 190 -12.32 16.57 -13.59
C HIS A 190 -11.49 17.68 -14.23
N ILE A 191 -11.24 18.75 -13.48
CA ILE A 191 -10.43 19.89 -13.92
C ILE A 191 -9.15 19.91 -13.12
N SER A 192 -8.01 19.84 -13.79
CA SER A 192 -6.69 20.12 -13.22
C SER A 192 -6.24 21.53 -13.58
N GLU A 193 -5.73 22.28 -12.60
CA GLU A 193 -5.13 23.57 -12.85
C GLU A 193 -3.75 23.36 -13.52
N PRO A 194 -3.45 23.99 -14.68
CA PRO A 194 -2.15 23.86 -15.29
C PRO A 194 -1.11 24.46 -14.34
N THR A 195 -0.05 23.71 -14.07
CA THR A 195 1.15 24.27 -13.46
C THR A 195 1.70 25.35 -14.40
N ARG A 196 1.45 26.61 -14.08
CA ARG A 196 2.14 27.71 -14.74
C ARG A 196 3.64 27.52 -14.50
N PRO A 197 4.47 27.36 -15.53
CA PRO A 197 5.89 27.57 -15.35
C PRO A 197 6.05 29.04 -14.94
N LEU A 198 6.61 29.30 -13.76
CA LEU A 198 7.06 30.60 -13.33
C LEU A 198 8.19 31.01 -14.29
N TYR A 199 7.85 31.67 -15.38
CA TYR A 199 8.82 32.49 -16.10
C TYR A 199 9.04 33.72 -15.23
N ILE A 200 10.13 33.69 -14.48
CA ILE A 200 10.73 34.87 -13.89
C ILE A 200 11.35 35.63 -15.06
N SER A 201 10.71 36.71 -15.45
CA SER A 201 11.33 37.77 -16.27
C SER A 201 12.04 38.75 -15.35
#